data_dbf9af395edba7be97044522722cb4d7
#
_entry.id   dbf9af395edba7be97044522722cb4d7
#
_cell.length_a   1.000
_cell.length_b   1.000
_cell.length_c   1.000
_cell.angle_alpha   90.00
_cell.angle_beta   90.00
_cell.angle_gamma   90.00
#
_symmetry.space_group_name_H-M   'P 1'
#
loop_
_entity.id
_entity.type
_entity.pdbx_description
1 polymer ?
#
loop_
_entity_poly.entity_id
_entity_poly.type
_entity_poly.pdbx_seq_one_letter_code
_entity_poly.pdbx_strand_id
1 'polypeptide(L)'
;MAQEDVFKKLVSHCKEYGFVFPSSEIYDGLAAVYDYGQMGVELKNNIKKYWWDSMVLLHENIVGIDSAIFMHPTIWKASGHVDAFNDPLIDNKDSKKRYRADVLIEDCIAKMDEKIEKEVEKAAKRFGDSFDEKLFRETNPRVLEHKAKRDELHARYAQAMNDVDLNELRQIILDYEIVCPISGTKNWTDVRQFNLMFSTEMGSTADGSMKVYLRPETAQGIFVNFLNVQKTGRMRIPFGIAQIGKAFRNEIVARQFIFRMREFEQMEMQFFVRPGEELKWFAKWKETRLKWHKALGLGDQKYRFHDHEKLAHYANAATDIEFEMPFGFKEVEGIHSRTNFDLGNHEKFSGKKIQYFDPELGESYTPYVIETSIGVDRMFLSIMAAAYCEETLEGGDSRVVLRLPAALAPVRVAVMPLVRKDGLPEKALSLIHISEPTRPEPI
;
A
#
# COMPACT_ATOMS: atom_id res chain seq x y z
N MET A 1 20.62 -16.17 -8.13
CA MET A 1 20.71 -15.56 -6.79
C MET A 1 19.35 -15.73 -6.12
N ALA A 2 19.33 -16.05 -4.82
CA ALA A 2 18.06 -16.12 -4.10
C ALA A 2 17.42 -14.72 -4.05
N GLN A 3 16.10 -14.62 -4.21
CA GLN A 3 15.36 -13.35 -4.21
C GLN A 3 15.64 -12.51 -2.94
N GLU A 4 15.89 -13.15 -1.82
CA GLU A 4 16.26 -12.51 -0.53
C GLU A 4 17.61 -11.76 -0.60
N ASP A 5 18.57 -12.23 -1.38
CA ASP A 5 19.87 -11.56 -1.56
C ASP A 5 19.72 -10.27 -2.37
N VAL A 6 18.86 -10.26 -3.39
CA VAL A 6 18.59 -9.06 -4.21
C VAL A 6 17.95 -7.97 -3.35
N PHE A 7 17.01 -8.34 -2.48
CA PHE A 7 16.35 -7.37 -1.60
C PHE A 7 17.31 -6.75 -0.58
N LYS A 8 18.20 -7.55 0.03
CA LYS A 8 19.22 -7.04 0.95
C LYS A 8 20.20 -6.08 0.27
N LYS A 9 20.62 -6.40 -0.96
CA LYS A 9 21.47 -5.52 -1.78
C LYS A 9 20.78 -4.20 -2.11
N LEU A 10 19.50 -4.25 -2.48
CA LEU A 10 18.68 -3.06 -2.75
C LEU A 10 18.59 -2.15 -1.53
N VAL A 11 18.31 -2.70 -0.34
CA VAL A 11 18.24 -1.94 0.91
C VAL A 11 19.59 -1.29 1.23
N SER A 12 20.70 -2.03 1.10
CA SER A 12 22.06 -1.49 1.30
C SER A 12 22.36 -0.36 0.32
N HIS A 13 22.02 -0.54 -0.95
CA HIS A 13 22.18 0.46 -1.99
C HIS A 13 21.38 1.74 -1.69
N CYS A 14 20.11 1.60 -1.24
CA CYS A 14 19.29 2.76 -0.86
C CYS A 14 19.94 3.58 0.24
N LYS A 15 20.57 2.94 1.22
CA LYS A 15 21.28 3.61 2.32
C LYS A 15 22.57 4.28 1.82
N GLU A 16 23.40 3.54 1.10
CA GLU A 16 24.72 4.00 0.64
C GLU A 16 24.62 5.21 -0.29
N TYR A 17 23.59 5.26 -1.17
CA TYR A 17 23.46 6.30 -2.19
C TYR A 17 22.44 7.39 -1.84
N GLY A 18 22.08 7.52 -0.57
CA GLY A 18 21.28 8.66 -0.09
C GLY A 18 19.82 8.61 -0.53
N PHE A 19 19.25 7.42 -0.68
CA PHE A 19 17.83 7.27 -0.96
C PHE A 19 16.99 7.18 0.32
N VAL A 20 17.29 6.23 1.21
CA VAL A 20 16.50 5.97 2.41
C VAL A 20 17.39 5.60 3.58
N PHE A 21 17.17 6.20 4.73
CA PHE A 21 17.87 5.93 5.97
C PHE A 21 16.87 5.49 7.06
N PRO A 22 17.29 4.66 8.04
CA PRO A 22 16.54 4.52 9.29
C PRO A 22 16.40 5.89 9.96
N SER A 23 15.19 6.26 10.38
CA SER A 23 15.00 7.53 11.07
C SER A 23 15.71 7.53 12.42
N SER A 24 16.35 8.67 12.76
CA SER A 24 17.05 8.86 14.03
C SER A 24 18.19 7.86 14.28
N GLU A 25 18.91 7.46 13.25
CA GLU A 25 19.95 6.42 13.30
C GLU A 25 21.03 6.69 14.35
N ILE A 26 21.33 7.96 14.63
CA ILE A 26 22.30 8.36 15.70
C ILE A 26 21.86 7.98 17.12
N TYR A 27 20.57 7.60 17.29
CA TYR A 27 19.98 7.10 18.53
C TYR A 27 19.48 5.66 18.35
N ASP A 28 20.20 4.83 17.60
CA ASP A 28 19.85 3.43 17.26
C ASP A 28 18.58 3.28 16.41
N GLY A 29 18.03 4.37 15.89
CA GLY A 29 16.89 4.40 15.01
C GLY A 29 15.54 4.20 15.70
N LEU A 30 14.47 4.48 14.97
CA LEU A 30 13.09 4.18 15.38
C LEU A 30 12.52 3.12 14.44
N ALA A 31 12.09 1.99 15.00
CA ALA A 31 11.63 0.86 14.21
C ALA A 31 10.46 1.22 13.28
N ALA A 32 10.57 0.87 12.01
CA ALA A 32 9.57 1.11 10.97
C ALA A 32 9.27 2.58 10.69
N VAL A 33 10.23 3.44 10.91
CA VAL A 33 10.22 4.85 10.51
C VAL A 33 11.51 5.12 9.73
N TYR A 34 11.40 5.81 8.61
CA TYR A 34 12.52 6.05 7.70
C TYR A 34 12.53 7.49 7.23
N ASP A 35 13.73 7.99 6.99
CA ASP A 35 13.99 9.29 6.40
C ASP A 35 14.43 9.13 4.93
N TYR A 36 14.00 10.04 4.06
CA TYR A 36 14.43 10.06 2.67
C TYR A 36 15.58 11.02 2.52
N GLY A 37 16.73 10.51 2.06
CA GLY A 37 17.93 11.31 1.79
C GLY A 37 17.78 12.15 0.52
N GLN A 38 18.87 12.82 0.15
CA GLN A 38 18.87 13.80 -0.95
C GLN A 38 18.42 13.23 -2.31
N MET A 39 18.77 11.97 -2.63
CA MET A 39 18.31 11.33 -3.86
C MET A 39 16.89 10.79 -3.69
N GLY A 40 16.56 10.30 -2.49
CA GLY A 40 15.26 9.73 -2.19
C GLY A 40 14.14 10.76 -2.19
N VAL A 41 14.36 11.95 -1.62
CA VAL A 41 13.34 13.00 -1.58
C VAL A 41 12.98 13.50 -2.98
N GLU A 42 13.96 13.63 -3.88
CA GLU A 42 13.71 14.04 -5.26
C GLU A 42 12.92 12.97 -6.03
N LEU A 43 13.32 11.70 -5.91
CA LEU A 43 12.55 10.59 -6.50
C LEU A 43 11.10 10.58 -5.96
N LYS A 44 10.94 10.70 -4.64
CA LYS A 44 9.63 10.71 -3.98
C LYS A 44 8.76 11.89 -4.42
N ASN A 45 9.33 13.08 -4.56
CA ASN A 45 8.63 14.26 -5.07
C ASN A 45 8.23 14.09 -6.53
N ASN A 46 9.11 13.51 -7.36
CA ASN A 46 8.79 13.23 -8.76
C ASN A 46 7.66 12.20 -8.90
N ILE A 47 7.60 11.16 -8.04
CA ILE A 47 6.48 10.20 -7.99
C ILE A 47 5.18 10.92 -7.66
N LYS A 48 5.16 11.74 -6.61
CA LYS A 48 3.98 12.51 -6.20
C LYS A 48 3.52 13.47 -7.30
N LYS A 49 4.47 14.16 -7.93
CA LYS A 49 4.17 15.08 -9.02
C LYS A 49 3.61 14.35 -10.24
N TYR A 50 4.20 13.23 -10.64
CA TYR A 50 3.74 12.43 -11.77
C TYR A 50 2.31 11.91 -11.56
N TRP A 51 2.00 11.46 -10.32
CA TRP A 51 0.64 11.07 -9.97
C TRP A 51 -0.32 12.26 -9.96
N TRP A 52 0.07 13.38 -9.36
CA TRP A 52 -0.78 14.58 -9.27
C TRP A 52 -1.10 15.16 -10.65
N ASP A 53 -0.11 15.27 -11.49
CA ASP A 53 -0.29 15.78 -12.85
C ASP A 53 -1.28 14.87 -13.63
N SER A 54 -1.12 13.57 -13.54
CA SER A 54 -1.98 12.61 -14.25
C SER A 54 -3.37 12.49 -13.63
N MET A 55 -3.51 12.60 -12.31
CA MET A 55 -4.78 12.42 -11.61
C MET A 55 -5.62 13.69 -11.53
N VAL A 56 -4.97 14.84 -11.31
CA VAL A 56 -5.65 16.11 -11.09
C VAL A 56 -5.61 17.01 -12.31
N LEU A 57 -4.40 17.25 -12.87
CA LEU A 57 -4.25 18.26 -13.91
C LEU A 57 -4.75 17.80 -15.28
N LEU A 58 -4.75 16.49 -15.56
CA LEU A 58 -5.26 15.93 -16.84
C LEU A 58 -6.75 15.57 -16.80
N HIS A 59 -7.45 15.79 -15.68
CA HIS A 59 -8.88 15.52 -15.56
C HIS A 59 -9.62 16.82 -15.19
N GLU A 60 -10.63 17.21 -15.99
CA GLU A 60 -11.44 18.41 -15.74
C GLU A 60 -12.34 18.26 -14.51
N ASN A 61 -12.65 17.04 -14.11
CA ASN A 61 -13.59 16.72 -13.04
C ASN A 61 -12.90 16.11 -11.81
N ILE A 62 -11.60 16.33 -11.61
CA ILE A 62 -10.90 15.94 -10.40
C ILE A 62 -10.17 17.16 -9.84
N VAL A 63 -10.38 17.43 -8.56
CA VAL A 63 -9.78 18.56 -7.85
C VAL A 63 -9.00 18.06 -6.64
N GLY A 64 -8.02 18.84 -6.19
CA GLY A 64 -7.18 18.49 -5.04
C GLY A 64 -7.63 19.17 -3.77
N ILE A 65 -7.37 18.53 -2.62
CA ILE A 65 -7.41 19.14 -1.29
C ILE A 65 -6.17 18.75 -0.48
N ASP A 66 -5.95 19.48 0.61
CA ASP A 66 -5.00 19.12 1.67
C ASP A 66 -5.73 19.23 3.01
N SER A 67 -6.23 18.11 3.54
CA SER A 67 -6.93 18.07 4.81
C SER A 67 -5.97 17.90 5.98
N ALA A 68 -6.35 18.40 7.15
CA ALA A 68 -5.54 18.30 8.37
C ALA A 68 -5.29 16.84 8.79
N ILE A 69 -4.12 16.59 9.39
CA ILE A 69 -3.80 15.30 10.02
C ILE A 69 -4.66 15.09 11.26
N PHE A 70 -4.74 16.10 12.12
CA PHE A 70 -5.63 16.09 13.28
C PHE A 70 -7.05 16.45 12.85
N MET A 71 -7.97 15.53 13.10
CA MET A 71 -9.38 15.70 12.80
C MET A 71 -10.21 15.40 14.05
N HIS A 72 -11.46 15.84 14.06
CA HIS A 72 -12.38 15.60 15.18
C HIS A 72 -12.49 14.08 15.45
N PRO A 73 -12.36 13.60 16.72
CA PRO A 73 -12.35 12.18 17.04
C PRO A 73 -13.56 11.39 16.54
N THR A 74 -14.71 12.03 16.42
CA THR A 74 -15.94 11.40 15.89
C THR A 74 -15.78 10.90 14.45
N ILE A 75 -14.88 11.49 13.65
CA ILE A 75 -14.60 11.02 12.29
C ILE A 75 -14.15 9.57 12.32
N TRP A 76 -13.25 9.24 13.24
CA TRP A 76 -12.69 7.89 13.39
C TRP A 76 -13.67 6.88 13.99
N LYS A 77 -14.66 7.35 14.75
CA LYS A 77 -15.81 6.53 15.17
C LYS A 77 -16.74 6.25 14.01
N ALA A 78 -17.09 7.31 13.25
CA ALA A 78 -17.98 7.20 12.10
C ALA A 78 -17.42 6.25 11.02
N SER A 79 -16.12 6.28 10.77
CA SER A 79 -15.43 5.41 9.82
C SER A 79 -15.13 4.00 10.36
N GLY A 80 -15.38 3.73 11.67
CA GLY A 80 -15.11 2.45 12.32
C GLY A 80 -13.66 2.21 12.77
N HIS A 81 -12.73 3.14 12.53
CA HIS A 81 -11.32 2.96 12.88
C HIS A 81 -11.06 2.84 14.37
N VAL A 82 -11.84 3.49 15.21
CA VAL A 82 -11.68 3.38 16.69
C VAL A 82 -12.03 1.98 17.16
N ASP A 83 -13.05 1.38 16.59
CA ASP A 83 -13.64 0.13 17.08
C ASP A 83 -13.11 -1.11 16.38
N ALA A 84 -12.81 -1.02 15.07
CA ALA A 84 -12.52 -2.18 14.22
C ALA A 84 -11.11 -2.20 13.61
N PHE A 85 -10.31 -1.14 13.73
CA PHE A 85 -8.97 -1.09 13.16
C PHE A 85 -7.93 -1.73 14.09
N ASN A 86 -8.07 -3.05 14.27
CA ASN A 86 -7.29 -3.82 15.24
C ASN A 86 -6.60 -5.00 14.58
N ASP A 87 -5.35 -5.27 15.00
CA ASP A 87 -4.64 -6.51 14.70
C ASP A 87 -4.78 -7.50 15.86
N PRO A 88 -5.05 -8.80 15.59
CA PRO A 88 -5.01 -9.83 16.60
C PRO A 88 -3.55 -10.21 16.90
N LEU A 89 -3.06 -9.89 18.10
CA LEU A 89 -1.68 -10.12 18.51
C LEU A 89 -1.55 -11.28 19.49
N ILE A 90 -0.48 -12.06 19.30
CA ILE A 90 -0.09 -13.17 20.17
C ILE A 90 1.41 -13.09 20.47
N ASP A 91 1.81 -13.36 21.70
CA ASP A 91 3.20 -13.39 22.12
C ASP A 91 3.68 -14.83 22.31
N ASN A 92 4.90 -15.13 21.87
CA ASN A 92 5.55 -16.38 22.24
C ASN A 92 6.38 -16.15 23.51
N LYS A 93 6.11 -16.92 24.58
CA LYS A 93 6.72 -16.73 25.90
C LYS A 93 8.21 -17.04 25.92
N ASP A 94 8.68 -17.94 25.04
CA ASP A 94 10.08 -18.37 25.04
C ASP A 94 10.95 -17.40 24.25
N SER A 95 10.52 -16.99 23.05
CA SER A 95 11.24 -16.01 22.24
C SER A 95 11.04 -14.56 22.70
N LYS A 96 10.01 -14.30 23.54
CA LYS A 96 9.56 -12.96 23.94
C LYS A 96 9.23 -12.05 22.75
N LYS A 97 8.86 -12.65 21.62
CA LYS A 97 8.51 -11.94 20.38
C LYS A 97 7.00 -11.93 20.17
N ARG A 98 6.54 -10.84 19.61
CA ARG A 98 5.14 -10.60 19.26
C ARG A 98 4.89 -10.87 17.80
N TYR A 99 3.74 -11.48 17.50
CA TYR A 99 3.30 -11.86 16.16
C TYR A 99 1.84 -11.46 15.98
N ARG A 100 1.43 -11.31 14.73
CA ARG A 100 0.03 -11.28 14.35
C ARG A 100 -0.47 -12.71 14.26
N ALA A 101 -1.55 -13.02 14.94
CA ALA A 101 -2.14 -14.36 14.96
C ALA A 101 -2.69 -14.75 13.58
N ASP A 102 -3.34 -13.81 12.89
CA ASP A 102 -3.83 -13.98 11.53
C ASP A 102 -2.69 -14.31 10.55
N VAL A 103 -1.58 -13.58 10.58
CA VAL A 103 -0.41 -13.86 9.71
C VAL A 103 0.20 -15.22 9.98
N LEU A 104 0.28 -15.65 11.26
CA LEU A 104 0.79 -16.99 11.58
C LEU A 104 -0.10 -18.09 10.99
N ILE A 105 -1.41 -17.90 11.00
CA ILE A 105 -2.37 -18.85 10.42
C ILE A 105 -2.29 -18.83 8.89
N GLU A 106 -2.23 -17.66 8.27
CA GLU A 106 -2.04 -17.50 6.82
C GLU A 106 -0.75 -18.13 6.33
N ASP A 107 0.37 -17.94 7.05
CA ASP A 107 1.66 -18.61 6.76
C ASP A 107 1.54 -20.14 6.87
N CYS A 108 0.69 -20.64 7.76
CA CYS A 108 0.42 -22.07 7.88
C CYS A 108 -0.38 -22.60 6.68
N ILE A 109 -1.40 -21.88 6.25
CA ILE A 109 -2.19 -22.18 5.04
C ILE A 109 -1.28 -22.20 3.82
N ALA A 110 -0.46 -21.17 3.62
CA ALA A 110 0.48 -21.07 2.52
C ALA A 110 1.48 -22.25 2.48
N LYS A 111 1.98 -22.68 3.65
CA LYS A 111 2.82 -23.90 3.73
C LYS A 111 2.09 -25.18 3.35
N MET A 112 0.79 -25.26 3.58
CA MET A 112 -0.01 -26.41 3.12
C MET A 112 -0.18 -26.38 1.60
N ASP A 113 -0.42 -25.22 1.00
CA ASP A 113 -0.45 -25.05 -0.44
C ASP A 113 0.89 -25.40 -1.09
N GLU A 114 2.00 -24.95 -0.52
CA GLU A 114 3.36 -25.36 -0.98
C GLU A 114 3.57 -26.88 -0.93
N LYS A 115 3.03 -27.57 0.05
CA LYS A 115 3.11 -29.04 0.11
C LYS A 115 2.33 -29.69 -1.02
N ILE A 116 1.14 -29.18 -1.33
CA ILE A 116 0.33 -29.63 -2.46
C ILE A 116 1.10 -29.42 -3.76
N GLU A 117 1.65 -28.25 -4.00
CA GLU A 117 2.40 -27.93 -5.21
C GLU A 117 3.66 -28.81 -5.34
N LYS A 118 4.39 -29.04 -4.26
CA LYS A 118 5.56 -29.97 -4.26
C LYS A 118 5.19 -31.40 -4.62
N GLU A 119 4.03 -31.91 -4.21
CA GLU A 119 3.57 -33.25 -4.62
C GLU A 119 3.17 -33.28 -6.11
N VAL A 120 2.54 -32.21 -6.61
CA VAL A 120 2.21 -32.06 -8.03
C VAL A 120 3.48 -31.98 -8.90
N GLU A 121 4.44 -31.16 -8.52
CA GLU A 121 5.72 -31.03 -9.22
C GLU A 121 6.51 -32.35 -9.27
N LYS A 122 6.53 -33.11 -8.16
CA LYS A 122 7.18 -34.43 -8.11
C LYS A 122 6.50 -35.41 -9.09
N ALA A 123 5.18 -35.39 -9.15
CA ALA A 123 4.41 -36.21 -10.07
C ALA A 123 4.64 -35.80 -11.53
N ALA A 124 4.63 -34.49 -11.83
CA ALA A 124 4.94 -33.97 -13.15
C ALA A 124 6.33 -34.41 -13.64
N LYS A 125 7.35 -34.30 -12.78
CA LYS A 125 8.71 -34.80 -13.09
C LYS A 125 8.78 -36.32 -13.32
N ARG A 126 7.92 -37.09 -12.64
CA ARG A 126 7.90 -38.57 -12.73
C ARG A 126 7.18 -39.06 -13.98
N PHE A 127 6.07 -38.42 -14.36
CA PHE A 127 5.20 -38.87 -15.45
C PHE A 127 5.41 -38.14 -16.78
N GLY A 128 6.18 -37.01 -16.77
CA GLY A 128 6.52 -36.26 -18.00
C GLY A 128 5.28 -35.83 -18.79
N ASP A 129 5.36 -35.98 -20.11
CA ASP A 129 4.30 -35.54 -21.04
C ASP A 129 2.95 -36.27 -20.88
N SER A 130 2.92 -37.38 -20.12
CA SER A 130 1.68 -38.11 -19.82
C SER A 130 0.99 -37.65 -18.52
N PHE A 131 1.51 -36.61 -17.87
CA PHE A 131 0.98 -36.10 -16.60
C PHE A 131 -0.30 -35.29 -16.81
N ASP A 132 -1.40 -35.75 -16.26
CA ASP A 132 -2.66 -34.99 -16.13
C ASP A 132 -2.73 -34.36 -14.73
N GLU A 133 -2.37 -33.10 -14.65
CA GLU A 133 -2.34 -32.35 -13.39
C GLU A 133 -3.71 -32.27 -12.73
N LYS A 134 -4.77 -32.02 -13.52
CA LYS A 134 -6.13 -31.88 -13.00
C LYS A 134 -6.60 -33.18 -12.38
N LEU A 135 -6.45 -34.28 -13.08
CA LEU A 135 -6.80 -35.59 -12.59
C LEU A 135 -6.00 -35.97 -11.34
N PHE A 136 -4.70 -35.66 -11.34
CA PHE A 136 -3.83 -35.91 -10.18
C PHE A 136 -4.28 -35.13 -8.94
N ARG A 137 -4.61 -33.84 -9.08
CA ARG A 137 -5.11 -33.01 -7.97
C ARG A 137 -6.46 -33.48 -7.43
N GLU A 138 -7.29 -34.12 -8.27
CA GLU A 138 -8.61 -34.64 -7.89
C GLU A 138 -8.59 -36.07 -7.35
N THR A 139 -7.53 -36.84 -7.59
CA THR A 139 -7.51 -38.29 -7.25
C THR A 139 -6.37 -38.70 -6.32
N ASN A 140 -5.30 -37.90 -6.20
CA ASN A 140 -4.19 -38.32 -5.36
C ASN A 140 -4.51 -38.19 -3.87
N PRO A 141 -4.44 -39.29 -3.08
CA PRO A 141 -4.84 -39.28 -1.67
C PRO A 141 -4.09 -38.26 -0.81
N ARG A 142 -2.77 -38.04 -1.06
CA ARG A 142 -1.99 -37.07 -0.30
C ARG A 142 -2.38 -35.63 -0.60
N VAL A 143 -2.62 -35.34 -1.88
CA VAL A 143 -3.09 -34.00 -2.31
C VAL A 143 -4.46 -33.73 -1.70
N LEU A 144 -5.37 -34.71 -1.75
CA LEU A 144 -6.71 -34.59 -1.16
C LEU A 144 -6.67 -34.41 0.36
N GLU A 145 -5.79 -35.14 1.08
CA GLU A 145 -5.62 -34.97 2.52
C GLU A 145 -5.10 -33.56 2.87
N HIS A 146 -4.06 -33.07 2.17
CA HIS A 146 -3.54 -31.73 2.40
C HIS A 146 -4.56 -30.65 2.05
N LYS A 147 -5.30 -30.84 0.96
CA LYS A 147 -6.38 -29.93 0.55
C LYS A 147 -7.50 -29.89 1.59
N ALA A 148 -7.98 -31.03 2.08
CA ALA A 148 -9.01 -31.08 3.10
C ALA A 148 -8.61 -30.37 4.40
N LYS A 149 -7.37 -30.59 4.88
CA LYS A 149 -6.84 -29.91 6.07
C LYS A 149 -6.69 -28.39 5.84
N ARG A 150 -6.24 -27.99 4.66
CA ARG A 150 -6.11 -26.58 4.27
C ARG A 150 -7.48 -25.91 4.23
N ASP A 151 -8.48 -26.54 3.60
CA ASP A 151 -9.83 -26.00 3.44
C ASP A 151 -10.55 -25.89 4.81
N GLU A 152 -10.37 -26.88 5.68
CA GLU A 152 -10.87 -26.85 7.06
C GLU A 152 -10.26 -25.68 7.84
N LEU A 153 -8.92 -25.54 7.82
CA LEU A 153 -8.22 -24.44 8.48
C LEU A 153 -8.70 -23.08 7.94
N HIS A 154 -8.80 -22.96 6.63
CA HIS A 154 -9.23 -21.72 5.98
C HIS A 154 -10.68 -21.35 6.38
N ALA A 155 -11.60 -22.33 6.44
CA ALA A 155 -12.98 -22.09 6.86
C ALA A 155 -13.08 -21.66 8.33
N ARG A 156 -12.37 -22.34 9.26
CA ARG A 156 -12.31 -21.96 10.67
C ARG A 156 -11.72 -20.56 10.86
N TYR A 157 -10.61 -20.28 10.16
CA TYR A 157 -9.95 -18.98 10.21
C TYR A 157 -10.86 -17.86 9.69
N ALA A 158 -11.51 -18.08 8.55
CA ALA A 158 -12.44 -17.10 7.98
C ALA A 158 -13.62 -16.81 8.93
N GLN A 159 -14.15 -17.82 9.60
CA GLN A 159 -15.21 -17.63 10.59
C GLN A 159 -14.71 -16.88 11.82
N ALA A 160 -13.57 -17.30 12.41
CA ALA A 160 -12.99 -16.63 13.58
C ALA A 160 -12.69 -15.14 13.33
N MET A 161 -12.20 -14.81 12.13
CA MET A 161 -11.97 -13.41 11.72
C MET A 161 -13.28 -12.63 11.54
N ASN A 162 -14.34 -13.27 11.01
CA ASN A 162 -15.64 -12.61 10.86
C ASN A 162 -16.29 -12.31 12.20
N ASP A 163 -16.22 -13.27 13.12
CA ASP A 163 -16.86 -13.18 14.44
C ASP A 163 -15.97 -12.42 15.45
N VAL A 164 -14.75 -12.02 15.03
CA VAL A 164 -13.70 -11.41 15.89
C VAL A 164 -13.41 -12.30 17.11
N ASP A 165 -13.43 -13.62 16.92
CA ASP A 165 -13.22 -14.61 17.99
C ASP A 165 -11.72 -14.85 18.22
N LEU A 166 -11.16 -14.10 19.17
CA LEU A 166 -9.75 -14.18 19.55
C LEU A 166 -9.39 -15.52 20.20
N ASN A 167 -10.34 -16.17 20.85
CA ASN A 167 -10.12 -17.46 21.48
C ASN A 167 -10.01 -18.54 20.41
N GLU A 168 -10.87 -18.51 19.38
CA GLU A 168 -10.79 -19.41 18.26
C GLU A 168 -9.50 -19.22 17.44
N LEU A 169 -9.04 -17.99 17.22
CA LEU A 169 -7.73 -17.75 16.59
C LEU A 169 -6.58 -18.39 17.37
N ARG A 170 -6.63 -18.30 18.71
CA ARG A 170 -5.63 -18.98 19.55
C ARG A 170 -5.77 -20.49 19.44
N GLN A 171 -7.00 -21.02 19.48
CA GLN A 171 -7.25 -22.46 19.38
C GLN A 171 -6.75 -23.02 18.07
N ILE A 172 -6.97 -22.34 16.95
CA ILE A 172 -6.42 -22.70 15.63
C ILE A 172 -4.88 -22.82 15.69
N ILE A 173 -4.19 -21.84 16.29
CA ILE A 173 -2.73 -21.86 16.41
C ILE A 173 -2.26 -23.10 17.20
N LEU A 174 -3.00 -23.49 18.24
CA LEU A 174 -2.68 -24.66 19.05
C LEU A 174 -3.01 -25.99 18.31
N ASP A 175 -4.18 -26.11 17.70
CA ASP A 175 -4.67 -27.31 17.02
C ASP A 175 -3.80 -27.68 15.82
N TYR A 176 -3.39 -26.67 15.04
CA TYR A 176 -2.52 -26.85 13.87
C TYR A 176 -1.03 -26.80 14.23
N GLU A 177 -0.72 -26.82 15.54
CA GLU A 177 0.63 -26.90 16.07
C GLU A 177 1.57 -25.85 15.50
N ILE A 178 1.08 -24.62 15.26
CA ILE A 178 1.86 -23.53 14.68
C ILE A 178 2.98 -23.15 15.66
N VAL A 179 4.22 -23.26 15.19
CA VAL A 179 5.42 -22.98 15.98
C VAL A 179 5.90 -21.53 15.77
N CYS A 180 6.53 -21.00 16.79
CA CYS A 180 7.21 -19.71 16.69
C CYS A 180 8.35 -19.77 15.65
N PRO A 181 8.39 -18.85 14.68
CA PRO A 181 9.43 -18.83 13.65
C PRO A 181 10.86 -18.67 14.18
N ILE A 182 11.02 -18.14 15.40
CA ILE A 182 12.34 -17.89 16.01
C ILE A 182 12.74 -19.01 16.97
N SER A 183 11.86 -19.34 17.95
CA SER A 183 12.20 -20.34 18.97
C SER A 183 11.82 -21.76 18.59
N GLY A 184 10.97 -21.97 17.57
CA GLY A 184 10.42 -23.28 17.23
C GLY A 184 9.44 -23.85 18.26
N THR A 185 9.09 -23.11 19.32
CA THR A 185 8.19 -23.56 20.39
C THR A 185 6.76 -23.17 20.13
N LYS A 186 5.80 -23.86 20.83
CA LYS A 186 4.36 -23.62 20.77
C LYS A 186 3.85 -22.89 22.03
N ASN A 187 4.71 -22.26 22.80
CA ASN A 187 4.36 -21.62 24.07
C ASN A 187 3.77 -20.23 23.87
N TRP A 188 2.50 -20.19 23.46
CA TRP A 188 1.78 -18.98 23.09
C TRP A 188 0.99 -18.39 24.27
N THR A 189 0.83 -17.07 24.29
CA THR A 189 -0.11 -16.34 25.16
C THR A 189 -1.53 -16.40 24.60
N ASP A 190 -2.46 -15.72 25.25
CA ASP A 190 -3.76 -15.42 24.65
C ASP A 190 -3.60 -14.40 23.53
N VAL A 191 -4.52 -14.45 22.54
CA VAL A 191 -4.62 -13.45 21.48
C VAL A 191 -5.30 -12.21 22.06
N ARG A 192 -4.78 -11.02 21.74
CA ARG A 192 -5.33 -9.73 22.17
C ARG A 192 -5.48 -8.80 20.97
N GLN A 193 -6.55 -8.03 20.95
CA GLN A 193 -6.71 -6.96 19.97
C GLN A 193 -5.75 -5.81 20.27
N PHE A 194 -5.15 -5.28 19.21
CA PHE A 194 -4.30 -4.12 19.29
C PHE A 194 -4.73 -3.08 18.26
N ASN A 195 -5.20 -1.94 18.72
CA ASN A 195 -5.64 -0.87 17.83
C ASN A 195 -4.44 -0.18 17.18
N LEU A 196 -4.51 -0.03 15.87
CA LEU A 196 -3.44 0.55 15.05
C LEU A 196 -3.45 2.10 15.02
N MET A 197 -4.41 2.75 15.69
CA MET A 197 -4.48 4.20 15.76
C MET A 197 -3.43 4.75 16.72
N PHE A 198 -2.58 5.65 16.26
CA PHE A 198 -1.82 6.53 17.16
C PHE A 198 -2.74 7.59 17.74
N SER A 199 -2.60 7.87 19.03
CA SER A 199 -3.35 8.92 19.72
C SER A 199 -2.45 9.81 20.55
N THR A 200 -2.90 11.05 20.75
CA THR A 200 -2.27 12.03 21.64
C THR A 200 -3.36 12.85 22.34
N GLU A 201 -2.97 13.62 23.33
CA GLU A 201 -3.85 14.51 24.08
C GLU A 201 -3.70 15.95 23.57
N MET A 202 -4.82 16.62 23.34
CA MET A 202 -4.87 18.03 22.94
C MET A 202 -5.61 18.83 24.03
N GLY A 203 -4.94 19.79 24.64
CA GLY A 203 -5.46 20.63 25.72
C GLY A 203 -4.34 21.08 26.66
N SER A 204 -4.63 22.09 27.50
CA SER A 204 -3.65 22.68 28.41
C SER A 204 -3.66 22.09 29.83
N THR A 205 -4.68 21.30 30.18
CA THR A 205 -4.84 20.67 31.51
C THR A 205 -5.26 19.21 31.36
N ALA A 206 -4.85 18.37 32.30
CA ALA A 206 -5.21 16.95 32.29
C ALA A 206 -6.73 16.71 32.35
N ASP A 207 -7.48 17.53 33.06
CA ASP A 207 -8.93 17.40 33.23
C ASP A 207 -9.73 17.97 32.04
N GLY A 208 -9.09 18.73 31.13
CA GLY A 208 -9.71 19.34 29.95
C GLY A 208 -9.10 18.86 28.63
N SER A 209 -8.26 17.83 28.65
CA SER A 209 -7.64 17.31 27.44
C SER A 209 -8.64 16.50 26.60
N MET A 210 -8.53 16.65 25.28
CA MET A 210 -9.27 15.86 24.31
C MET A 210 -8.35 14.87 23.64
N LYS A 211 -8.69 13.59 23.68
CA LYS A 211 -7.97 12.56 22.92
C LYS A 211 -8.20 12.75 21.45
N VAL A 212 -7.11 12.97 20.70
CA VAL A 212 -7.10 13.07 19.23
C VAL A 212 -6.23 11.99 18.64
N TYR A 213 -6.43 11.70 17.37
CA TYR A 213 -5.72 10.63 16.67
C TYR A 213 -4.92 11.18 15.51
N LEU A 214 -3.77 10.57 15.23
CA LEU A 214 -3.10 10.73 13.94
C LEU A 214 -3.87 9.93 12.89
N ARG A 215 -4.20 10.54 11.77
CA ARG A 215 -5.00 9.87 10.73
C ARG A 215 -4.31 8.59 10.22
N PRO A 216 -4.98 7.43 10.17
CA PRO A 216 -4.44 6.19 9.61
C PRO A 216 -4.59 6.09 8.09
N GLU A 217 -5.33 7.03 7.49
CA GLU A 217 -5.59 7.16 6.05
C GLU A 217 -5.97 8.59 5.69
N THR A 218 -5.87 8.92 4.41
CA THR A 218 -6.23 10.26 3.90
C THR A 218 -7.69 10.38 3.44
N ALA A 219 -8.41 9.26 3.24
CA ALA A 219 -9.77 9.21 2.73
C ALA A 219 -10.77 10.04 3.52
N GLN A 220 -10.76 9.92 4.85
CA GLN A 220 -11.79 10.54 5.70
C GLN A 220 -11.78 12.07 5.63
N GLY A 221 -10.60 12.66 5.42
CA GLY A 221 -10.49 14.10 5.16
C GLY A 221 -11.19 14.53 3.87
N ILE A 222 -11.23 13.67 2.87
CA ILE A 222 -11.96 13.92 1.62
C ILE A 222 -13.47 13.85 1.86
N PHE A 223 -13.94 12.81 2.54
CA PHE A 223 -15.38 12.62 2.78
C PHE A 223 -16.01 13.75 3.58
N VAL A 224 -15.38 14.20 4.67
CA VAL A 224 -15.92 15.29 5.50
C VAL A 224 -15.87 16.64 4.79
N ASN A 225 -15.04 16.80 3.77
CA ASN A 225 -14.94 18.00 2.95
C ASN A 225 -15.74 17.92 1.63
N PHE A 226 -16.46 16.83 1.38
CA PHE A 226 -17.21 16.63 0.14
C PHE A 226 -18.09 17.83 -0.22
N LEU A 227 -18.96 18.29 0.69
CA LEU A 227 -19.84 19.43 0.43
C LEU A 227 -19.11 20.77 0.28
N ASN A 228 -18.01 20.96 1.01
CA ASN A 228 -17.19 22.15 0.88
C ASN A 228 -16.60 22.25 -0.53
N VAL A 229 -15.98 21.17 -0.99
CA VAL A 229 -15.36 21.10 -2.32
C VAL A 229 -16.43 21.19 -3.41
N GLN A 230 -17.52 20.43 -3.28
CA GLN A 230 -18.61 20.41 -4.25
C GLN A 230 -19.18 21.81 -4.47
N LYS A 231 -19.48 22.54 -3.39
CA LYS A 231 -20.10 23.88 -3.45
C LYS A 231 -19.11 24.93 -3.95
N THR A 232 -17.91 24.98 -3.40
CA THR A 232 -16.90 26.01 -3.75
C THR A 232 -16.38 25.82 -5.17
N GLY A 233 -16.17 24.57 -5.60
CA GLY A 233 -15.75 24.20 -6.95
C GLY A 233 -16.91 24.12 -7.96
N ARG A 234 -18.18 24.24 -7.50
CA ARG A 234 -19.38 24.01 -8.33
C ARG A 234 -19.33 22.68 -9.09
N MET A 235 -18.78 21.66 -8.41
CA MET A 235 -18.56 20.36 -9.02
C MET A 235 -19.89 19.65 -9.27
N ARG A 236 -19.95 18.94 -10.41
CA ARG A 236 -21.08 18.09 -10.79
C ARG A 236 -20.65 16.64 -10.79
N ILE A 237 -21.49 15.74 -10.33
CA ILE A 237 -21.27 14.29 -10.37
C ILE A 237 -21.34 13.82 -11.85
N PRO A 238 -20.36 12.98 -12.32
CA PRO A 238 -19.27 12.38 -11.56
C PRO A 238 -18.06 13.30 -11.42
N PHE A 239 -17.50 13.41 -10.22
CA PHE A 239 -16.27 14.14 -9.97
C PHE A 239 -15.43 13.49 -8.87
N GLY A 240 -14.13 13.78 -8.86
CA GLY A 240 -13.18 13.26 -7.88
C GLY A 240 -12.55 14.33 -7.01
N ILE A 241 -12.15 13.92 -5.81
CA ILE A 241 -11.33 14.72 -4.90
C ILE A 241 -10.07 13.91 -4.57
N ALA A 242 -8.92 14.51 -4.81
CA ALA A 242 -7.62 13.88 -4.65
C ALA A 242 -6.83 14.54 -3.52
N GLN A 243 -6.01 13.76 -2.83
CA GLN A 243 -5.11 14.22 -1.78
C GLN A 243 -3.82 13.42 -1.77
N ILE A 244 -2.71 14.09 -1.47
CA ILE A 244 -1.45 13.46 -1.08
C ILE A 244 -1.18 13.85 0.37
N GLY A 245 -0.87 12.88 1.23
CA GLY A 245 -0.58 13.24 2.61
C GLY A 245 -0.06 12.10 3.47
N LYS A 246 0.50 12.48 4.60
CA LYS A 246 0.96 11.55 5.63
C LYS A 246 -0.20 10.81 6.28
N ALA A 247 0.04 9.51 6.56
CA ALA A 247 -0.82 8.66 7.35
C ALA A 247 0.03 7.86 8.34
N PHE A 248 -0.60 7.38 9.42
CA PHE A 248 0.10 6.82 10.57
C PHE A 248 -0.61 5.56 11.06
N ARG A 249 0.14 4.44 11.16
CA ARG A 249 -0.39 3.18 11.69
C ARG A 249 0.60 2.60 12.68
N ASN A 250 0.16 2.32 13.89
CA ASN A 250 1.01 1.75 14.93
C ASN A 250 1.32 0.27 14.64
N GLU A 251 1.98 0.03 13.53
CA GLU A 251 2.37 -1.30 13.07
C GLU A 251 3.31 -1.97 14.08
N ILE A 252 2.93 -3.16 14.52
CA ILE A 252 3.74 -3.93 15.49
C ILE A 252 4.74 -4.83 14.78
N VAL A 253 4.34 -5.41 13.66
CA VAL A 253 5.19 -6.26 12.85
C VAL A 253 5.53 -5.53 11.55
N ALA A 254 6.44 -4.55 11.66
CA ALA A 254 7.00 -3.90 10.49
C ALA A 254 8.06 -4.81 9.85
N ARG A 255 7.86 -5.14 8.59
CA ARG A 255 8.77 -5.97 7.79
C ARG A 255 8.94 -5.36 6.41
N GLN A 256 9.97 -5.80 5.71
CA GLN A 256 10.19 -5.48 4.30
C GLN A 256 10.49 -4.00 4.02
N PHE A 257 11.35 -3.40 4.89
CA PHE A 257 11.86 -2.04 4.69
C PHE A 257 10.70 -1.02 4.60
N ILE A 258 10.70 -0.12 3.62
CA ILE A 258 9.66 0.91 3.43
C ILE A 258 8.33 0.37 2.89
N PHE A 259 8.18 -0.94 2.71
CA PHE A 259 6.90 -1.52 2.29
C PHE A 259 5.82 -1.41 3.37
N ARG A 260 6.21 -1.53 4.65
CA ARG A 260 5.29 -1.39 5.79
C ARG A 260 5.94 -0.56 6.90
N MET A 261 5.43 0.65 7.08
CA MET A 261 5.95 1.66 7.99
C MET A 261 4.88 2.16 8.95
N ARG A 262 5.31 2.80 10.04
CA ARG A 262 4.43 3.45 11.01
C ARG A 262 3.99 4.85 10.57
N GLU A 263 4.82 5.53 9.81
CA GLU A 263 4.57 6.80 9.17
C GLU A 263 4.83 6.66 7.67
N PHE A 264 3.85 6.94 6.83
CA PHE A 264 3.91 6.78 5.37
C PHE A 264 3.11 7.85 4.66
N GLU A 265 3.19 7.92 3.35
CA GLU A 265 2.38 8.82 2.52
C GLU A 265 1.45 8.04 1.61
N GLN A 266 0.22 8.55 1.46
CA GLN A 266 -0.76 8.06 0.49
C GLN A 266 -1.02 9.12 -0.58
N MET A 267 -1.23 8.66 -1.80
CA MET A 267 -1.84 9.39 -2.92
C MET A 267 -3.20 8.77 -3.15
N GLU A 268 -4.24 9.51 -2.83
CA GLU A 268 -5.58 8.96 -2.76
C GLU A 268 -6.59 9.85 -3.50
N MET A 269 -7.52 9.23 -4.21
CA MET A 269 -8.60 9.90 -4.91
C MET A 269 -9.92 9.18 -4.61
N GLN A 270 -10.93 9.95 -4.22
CA GLN A 270 -12.29 9.51 -4.01
C GLN A 270 -13.16 10.09 -5.14
N PHE A 271 -13.72 9.21 -5.96
CA PHE A 271 -14.53 9.59 -7.12
C PHE A 271 -16.01 9.35 -6.84
N PHE A 272 -16.78 10.43 -6.83
CA PHE A 272 -18.19 10.44 -6.48
C PHE A 272 -19.07 10.23 -7.72
N VAL A 273 -19.97 9.26 -7.62
CA VAL A 273 -20.83 8.84 -8.74
C VAL A 273 -22.30 8.71 -8.31
N ARG A 274 -23.21 8.64 -9.29
CA ARG A 274 -24.61 8.31 -9.02
C ARG A 274 -24.74 6.88 -8.49
N PRO A 275 -25.60 6.63 -7.49
CA PRO A 275 -25.93 5.26 -7.08
C PRO A 275 -26.42 4.43 -8.28
N GLY A 276 -25.88 3.21 -8.41
CA GLY A 276 -26.13 2.31 -9.55
C GLY A 276 -25.15 2.44 -10.71
N GLU A 277 -24.29 3.47 -10.73
CA GLU A 277 -23.23 3.60 -11.73
C GLU A 277 -21.86 3.14 -11.22
N GLU A 278 -21.73 2.80 -9.94
CA GLU A 278 -20.46 2.55 -9.27
C GLU A 278 -19.65 1.41 -9.90
N LEU A 279 -20.28 0.30 -10.29
CA LEU A 279 -19.56 -0.82 -10.89
C LEU A 279 -18.99 -0.49 -12.27
N LYS A 280 -19.69 0.36 -13.05
CA LYS A 280 -19.19 0.87 -14.33
C LYS A 280 -17.95 1.75 -14.14
N TRP A 281 -18.00 2.64 -13.14
CA TRP A 281 -16.87 3.52 -12.82
C TRP A 281 -15.72 2.76 -12.18
N PHE A 282 -15.99 1.76 -11.35
CA PHE A 282 -15.00 0.85 -10.81
C PHE A 282 -14.21 0.16 -11.93
N ALA A 283 -14.89 -0.45 -12.91
CA ALA A 283 -14.23 -1.09 -14.05
C ALA A 283 -13.37 -0.09 -14.85
N LYS A 284 -13.88 1.13 -15.08
CA LYS A 284 -13.12 2.18 -15.78
C LYS A 284 -11.87 2.60 -15.01
N TRP A 285 -11.97 2.81 -13.70
CA TRP A 285 -10.81 3.18 -12.87
C TRP A 285 -9.80 2.04 -12.75
N LYS A 286 -10.26 0.79 -12.62
CA LYS A 286 -9.39 -0.41 -12.64
C LYS A 286 -8.47 -0.40 -13.88
N GLU A 287 -9.03 -0.23 -15.07
CA GLU A 287 -8.26 -0.17 -16.30
C GLU A 287 -7.35 1.08 -16.40
N THR A 288 -7.87 2.24 -16.02
CA THR A 288 -7.14 3.52 -16.07
C THR A 288 -5.91 3.47 -15.19
N ARG A 289 -6.05 2.93 -13.97
CA ARG A 289 -4.95 2.83 -13.02
C ARG A 289 -3.88 1.85 -13.48
N LEU A 290 -4.27 0.69 -13.99
CA LEU A 290 -3.29 -0.25 -14.55
C LEU A 290 -2.51 0.34 -15.74
N LYS A 291 -3.18 1.08 -16.61
CA LYS A 291 -2.52 1.79 -17.74
C LYS A 291 -1.50 2.81 -17.22
N TRP A 292 -1.84 3.55 -16.18
CA TRP A 292 -0.94 4.50 -15.53
C TRP A 292 0.31 3.82 -14.98
N HIS A 293 0.17 2.70 -14.27
CA HIS A 293 1.30 1.93 -13.77
C HIS A 293 2.20 1.42 -14.90
N LYS A 294 1.61 0.88 -15.97
CA LYS A 294 2.37 0.38 -17.12
C LYS A 294 3.11 1.48 -17.87
N ALA A 295 2.54 2.69 -17.94
CA ALA A 295 3.18 3.85 -18.57
C ALA A 295 4.49 4.27 -17.88
N LEU A 296 4.75 3.84 -16.65
CA LEU A 296 6.03 4.04 -15.99
C LEU A 296 7.19 3.22 -16.60
N GLY A 297 6.88 2.19 -17.41
CA GLY A 297 7.90 1.39 -18.09
C GLY A 297 8.69 0.45 -17.17
N LEU A 298 8.14 0.03 -16.04
CA LEU A 298 8.80 -0.88 -15.08
C LEU A 298 8.69 -2.36 -15.49
N GLY A 299 8.00 -2.67 -16.59
CA GLY A 299 7.74 -4.02 -17.11
C GLY A 299 6.27 -4.42 -16.90
N ASP A 300 5.53 -4.53 -18.00
CA ASP A 300 4.09 -4.80 -17.99
C ASP A 300 3.72 -6.10 -17.28
N GLN A 301 4.56 -7.12 -17.43
CA GLN A 301 4.38 -8.45 -16.84
C GLN A 301 4.55 -8.46 -15.30
N LYS A 302 5.13 -7.41 -14.72
CA LYS A 302 5.31 -7.27 -13.27
C LYS A 302 4.06 -6.79 -12.55
N TYR A 303 2.99 -6.48 -13.28
CA TYR A 303 1.72 -6.03 -12.71
C TYR A 303 0.64 -7.07 -12.93
N ARG A 304 -0.20 -7.27 -11.93
CA ARG A 304 -1.42 -8.08 -12.03
C ARG A 304 -2.53 -7.49 -11.19
N PHE A 305 -3.77 -7.87 -11.49
CA PHE A 305 -4.90 -7.64 -10.59
C PHE A 305 -5.01 -8.78 -9.58
N HIS A 306 -5.40 -8.41 -8.38
CA HIS A 306 -5.84 -9.34 -7.34
C HIS A 306 -7.24 -8.90 -6.90
N ASP A 307 -8.27 -9.57 -7.43
CA ASP A 307 -9.66 -9.28 -7.07
C ASP A 307 -9.95 -9.91 -5.70
N HIS A 308 -10.60 -9.15 -4.80
CA HIS A 308 -10.88 -9.61 -3.45
C HIS A 308 -12.08 -10.57 -3.44
N GLU A 309 -11.88 -11.80 -3.01
CA GLU A 309 -12.97 -12.76 -2.81
C GLU A 309 -13.86 -12.38 -1.62
N LYS A 310 -13.25 -11.82 -0.57
CA LYS A 310 -13.92 -11.33 0.62
C LYS A 310 -13.86 -9.80 0.66
N LEU A 311 -15.00 -9.18 0.44
CA LEU A 311 -15.11 -7.72 0.46
C LEU A 311 -15.17 -7.18 1.89
N ALA A 312 -14.60 -6.00 2.10
CA ALA A 312 -14.82 -5.24 3.32
C ALA A 312 -16.31 -4.82 3.41
N HIS A 313 -16.81 -4.65 4.62
CA HIS A 313 -18.23 -4.35 4.88
C HIS A 313 -18.75 -3.06 4.22
N TYR A 314 -17.87 -2.19 3.79
CA TYR A 314 -18.18 -0.93 3.10
C TYR A 314 -18.11 -1.03 1.57
N ALA A 315 -17.64 -2.14 1.02
CA ALA A 315 -17.39 -2.27 -0.40
C ALA A 315 -18.30 -3.32 -1.07
N ASN A 316 -18.74 -3.06 -2.30
CA ASN A 316 -19.41 -4.02 -3.15
C ASN A 316 -18.53 -4.53 -4.31
N ALA A 317 -17.34 -3.94 -4.50
CA ALA A 317 -16.27 -4.44 -5.35
C ALA A 317 -14.92 -3.93 -4.84
N ALA A 318 -13.89 -4.76 -4.93
CA ALA A 318 -12.52 -4.40 -4.54
C ALA A 318 -11.51 -5.18 -5.38
N THR A 319 -10.42 -4.52 -5.76
CA THR A 319 -9.28 -5.13 -6.43
C THR A 319 -8.00 -4.39 -6.06
N ASP A 320 -6.91 -5.13 -5.96
CA ASP A 320 -5.58 -4.54 -5.85
C ASP A 320 -4.85 -4.62 -7.19
N ILE A 321 -4.04 -3.61 -7.47
CA ILE A 321 -2.94 -3.73 -8.44
C ILE A 321 -1.74 -4.17 -7.63
N GLU A 322 -1.26 -5.38 -7.90
CA GLU A 322 -0.04 -5.92 -7.32
C GLU A 322 1.14 -5.72 -8.26
N PHE A 323 2.32 -5.52 -7.66
CA PHE A 323 3.60 -5.47 -8.34
C PHE A 323 4.52 -6.60 -7.86
N GLU A 324 5.32 -7.18 -8.78
CA GLU A 324 6.31 -8.20 -8.48
C GLU A 324 7.53 -7.60 -7.77
N MET A 325 7.46 -7.61 -6.43
CA MET A 325 8.56 -7.23 -5.54
C MET A 325 9.60 -8.36 -5.45
N PRO A 326 10.82 -8.10 -4.94
CA PRO A 326 11.80 -9.17 -4.67
C PRO A 326 11.32 -10.25 -3.69
N PHE A 327 10.22 -10.01 -2.98
CA PHE A 327 9.58 -10.94 -2.04
C PHE A 327 8.18 -11.38 -2.50
N GLY A 328 7.93 -11.38 -3.80
CA GLY A 328 6.68 -11.80 -4.44
C GLY A 328 5.73 -10.65 -4.76
N PHE A 329 4.60 -11.00 -5.38
CA PHE A 329 3.56 -10.02 -5.72
C PHE A 329 2.97 -9.39 -4.48
N LYS A 330 2.88 -8.05 -4.47
CA LYS A 330 2.34 -7.27 -3.36
C LYS A 330 1.56 -6.06 -3.87
N GLU A 331 0.51 -5.74 -3.16
CA GLU A 331 -0.34 -4.58 -3.40
C GLU A 331 0.47 -3.28 -3.43
N VAL A 332 0.29 -2.51 -4.48
CA VAL A 332 0.82 -1.14 -4.63
C VAL A 332 -0.29 -0.10 -4.73
N GLU A 333 -1.47 -0.49 -5.22
CA GLU A 333 -2.66 0.35 -5.29
C GLU A 333 -3.91 -0.47 -5.03
N GLY A 334 -4.77 -0.01 -4.11
CA GLY A 334 -6.11 -0.52 -3.88
C GLY A 334 -7.15 0.28 -4.68
N ILE A 335 -8.14 -0.39 -5.26
CA ILE A 335 -9.28 0.20 -5.95
C ILE A 335 -10.55 -0.41 -5.37
N HIS A 336 -11.43 0.44 -4.79
CA HIS A 336 -12.61 -0.02 -4.07
C HIS A 336 -13.86 0.72 -4.51
N SER A 337 -14.96 0.01 -4.67
CA SER A 337 -16.29 0.60 -4.73
C SER A 337 -16.89 0.59 -3.32
N ARG A 338 -16.85 1.75 -2.65
CA ARG A 338 -17.19 1.91 -1.22
C ARG A 338 -18.68 2.18 -0.97
N THR A 339 -19.50 2.18 -2.01
CA THR A 339 -20.91 2.58 -1.94
C THR A 339 -21.07 3.98 -1.32
N ASN A 340 -22.13 4.24 -0.53
CA ASN A 340 -22.30 5.46 0.25
C ASN A 340 -21.91 5.30 1.72
N PHE A 341 -21.16 4.26 2.07
CA PHE A 341 -20.89 3.90 3.46
C PHE A 341 -20.30 5.05 4.28
N ASP A 342 -19.21 5.65 3.81
CA ASP A 342 -18.53 6.71 4.55
C ASP A 342 -19.37 7.98 4.67
N LEU A 343 -19.93 8.48 3.57
CA LEU A 343 -20.78 9.68 3.58
C LEU A 343 -22.03 9.46 4.44
N GLY A 344 -22.67 8.31 4.34
CA GLY A 344 -23.84 7.93 5.15
C GLY A 344 -23.53 7.86 6.64
N ASN A 345 -22.38 7.30 7.01
CA ASN A 345 -21.95 7.28 8.41
C ASN A 345 -21.63 8.68 8.93
N HIS A 346 -20.92 9.51 8.15
CA HIS A 346 -20.67 10.89 8.55
C HIS A 346 -21.97 11.69 8.68
N GLU A 347 -22.96 11.47 7.80
CA GLU A 347 -24.28 12.06 7.93
C GLU A 347 -24.93 11.64 9.26
N LYS A 348 -24.94 10.34 9.57
CA LYS A 348 -25.51 9.78 10.80
C LYS A 348 -24.84 10.33 12.06
N PHE A 349 -23.51 10.34 12.11
CA PHE A 349 -22.76 10.76 13.29
C PHE A 349 -22.73 12.29 13.49
N SER A 350 -22.80 13.06 12.42
CA SER A 350 -22.83 14.53 12.48
C SER A 350 -24.23 15.12 12.62
N GLY A 351 -25.26 14.38 12.26
CA GLY A 351 -26.63 14.87 12.14
C GLY A 351 -26.84 15.86 10.97
N LYS A 352 -25.84 16.01 10.08
CA LYS A 352 -25.88 16.93 8.94
C LYS A 352 -26.05 16.15 7.65
N LYS A 353 -26.97 16.57 6.80
CA LYS A 353 -27.15 15.95 5.48
C LYS A 353 -25.92 16.16 4.59
N ILE A 354 -25.38 15.06 4.08
CA ILE A 354 -24.24 15.02 3.14
C ILE A 354 -24.75 14.46 1.81
N GLN A 355 -25.62 15.24 1.15
CA GLN A 355 -26.30 14.84 -0.08
C GLN A 355 -25.94 15.81 -1.21
N TYR A 356 -25.88 15.29 -2.42
CA TYR A 356 -25.75 16.05 -3.65
C TYR A 356 -27.14 16.23 -4.27
N PHE A 357 -27.48 17.47 -4.60
CA PHE A 357 -28.66 17.76 -5.41
C PHE A 357 -28.27 17.62 -6.89
N ASP A 358 -28.88 16.70 -7.57
CA ASP A 358 -28.66 16.47 -9.00
C ASP A 358 -29.68 17.28 -9.83
N PRO A 359 -29.24 18.34 -10.54
CA PRO A 359 -30.13 19.17 -11.30
C PRO A 359 -30.74 18.48 -12.53
N GLU A 360 -30.11 17.37 -13.00
CA GLU A 360 -30.66 16.61 -14.14
C GLU A 360 -31.79 15.69 -13.72
N LEU A 361 -31.70 15.12 -12.50
CA LEU A 361 -32.72 14.24 -11.96
C LEU A 361 -33.78 14.99 -11.14
N GLY A 362 -33.46 16.21 -10.68
CA GLY A 362 -34.30 16.99 -9.80
C GLY A 362 -34.42 16.44 -8.37
N GLU A 363 -33.48 15.58 -7.95
CA GLU A 363 -33.52 14.93 -6.65
C GLU A 363 -32.17 15.00 -5.91
N SER A 364 -32.21 14.73 -4.62
CA SER A 364 -31.01 14.67 -3.77
C SER A 364 -30.70 13.23 -3.36
N TYR A 365 -29.43 12.84 -3.42
CA TYR A 365 -28.96 11.54 -2.97
C TYR A 365 -27.59 11.63 -2.33
N THR A 366 -27.20 10.63 -1.52
CA THR A 366 -25.84 10.43 -1.06
C THR A 366 -25.06 9.72 -2.15
N PRO A 367 -23.99 10.33 -2.71
CA PRO A 367 -23.23 9.69 -3.80
C PRO A 367 -22.58 8.37 -3.38
N TYR A 368 -22.36 7.50 -4.36
CA TYR A 368 -21.49 6.34 -4.21
C TYR A 368 -20.07 6.73 -4.55
N VAL A 369 -19.08 5.99 -4.02
CA VAL A 369 -17.68 6.37 -4.07
C VAL A 369 -16.85 5.26 -4.68
N ILE A 370 -15.97 5.63 -5.63
CA ILE A 370 -14.88 4.78 -6.10
C ILE A 370 -13.58 5.36 -5.57
N GLU A 371 -12.89 4.56 -4.79
CA GLU A 371 -11.57 4.88 -4.24
C GLU A 371 -10.45 4.36 -5.11
N THR A 372 -9.39 5.15 -5.26
CA THR A 372 -8.06 4.67 -5.68
C THR A 372 -7.03 5.16 -4.67
N SER A 373 -6.24 4.26 -4.11
CA SER A 373 -5.29 4.59 -3.05
C SER A 373 -3.94 3.92 -3.30
N ILE A 374 -2.89 4.73 -3.39
CA ILE A 374 -1.50 4.29 -3.58
C ILE A 374 -0.66 4.68 -2.37
N GLY A 375 0.13 3.74 -1.86
CA GLY A 375 1.23 4.07 -0.95
C GLY A 375 2.42 4.64 -1.74
N VAL A 376 2.79 5.91 -1.48
CA VAL A 376 3.96 6.54 -2.13
C VAL A 376 5.23 5.72 -1.89
N ASP A 377 5.40 5.22 -0.69
CA ASP A 377 6.58 4.48 -0.25
C ASP A 377 6.64 3.08 -0.90
N ARG A 378 5.48 2.44 -1.13
CA ARG A 378 5.39 1.19 -1.90
C ARG A 378 5.72 1.41 -3.37
N MET A 379 5.23 2.50 -3.97
CA MET A 379 5.61 2.90 -5.33
C MET A 379 7.10 3.18 -5.44
N PHE A 380 7.67 3.90 -4.47
CA PHE A 380 9.11 4.14 -4.41
C PHE A 380 9.90 2.83 -4.41
N LEU A 381 9.52 1.88 -3.56
CA LEU A 381 10.17 0.57 -3.49
C LEU A 381 10.02 -0.23 -4.80
N SER A 382 8.84 -0.20 -5.43
CA SER A 382 8.60 -0.85 -6.73
C SER A 382 9.52 -0.31 -7.81
N ILE A 383 9.65 1.02 -7.89
CA ILE A 383 10.51 1.70 -8.85
C ILE A 383 11.97 1.33 -8.61
N MET A 384 12.44 1.39 -7.36
CA MET A 384 13.80 1.03 -7.01
C MET A 384 14.11 -0.45 -7.30
N ALA A 385 13.16 -1.35 -6.97
CA ALA A 385 13.30 -2.78 -7.25
C ALA A 385 13.32 -3.11 -8.76
N ALA A 386 12.56 -2.38 -9.56
CA ALA A 386 12.55 -2.54 -11.01
C ALA A 386 13.80 -1.95 -11.66
N ALA A 387 14.31 -0.84 -11.11
CA ALA A 387 15.44 -0.10 -11.66
C ALA A 387 16.79 -0.71 -11.30
N TYR A 388 16.90 -1.44 -10.20
CA TYR A 388 18.15 -2.03 -9.72
C TYR A 388 18.65 -3.12 -10.68
N CYS A 389 19.82 -2.91 -11.27
CA CYS A 389 20.44 -3.84 -12.22
C CYS A 389 21.93 -4.01 -11.94
N GLU A 390 22.39 -5.25 -11.85
CA GLU A 390 23.82 -5.58 -11.80
C GLU A 390 24.30 -5.93 -13.22
N GLU A 391 25.31 -5.21 -13.71
CA GLU A 391 25.90 -5.38 -15.05
C GLU A 391 27.32 -5.88 -14.91
N THR A 392 27.70 -6.85 -15.75
CA THR A 392 29.10 -7.29 -15.90
C THR A 392 29.73 -6.53 -17.06
N LEU A 393 30.86 -5.88 -16.82
CA LEU A 393 31.62 -5.13 -17.81
C LEU A 393 32.52 -6.04 -18.64
N GLU A 394 32.98 -5.53 -19.81
CA GLU A 394 34.02 -6.17 -20.63
C GLU A 394 35.32 -6.25 -19.85
N GLY A 395 35.64 -7.18 -19.14
CA GLY A 395 36.82 -7.33 -18.26
C GLY A 395 36.51 -8.10 -16.99
N GLY A 396 35.21 -8.43 -16.77
CA GLY A 396 34.77 -9.24 -15.62
C GLY A 396 34.42 -8.45 -14.37
N ASP A 397 34.63 -7.14 -14.36
CA ASP A 397 34.16 -6.25 -13.28
C ASP A 397 32.64 -6.12 -13.30
N SER A 398 32.05 -5.95 -12.12
CA SER A 398 30.59 -5.71 -12.00
C SER A 398 30.31 -4.29 -11.54
N ARG A 399 29.18 -3.74 -12.02
CA ARG A 399 28.66 -2.47 -11.51
C ARG A 399 27.16 -2.55 -11.26
N VAL A 400 26.68 -1.71 -10.35
CA VAL A 400 25.24 -1.50 -10.13
C VAL A 400 24.78 -0.27 -10.91
N VAL A 401 23.67 -0.41 -11.61
CA VAL A 401 23.02 0.67 -12.37
C VAL A 401 21.56 0.76 -11.95
N LEU A 402 21.08 1.98 -11.70
CA LEU A 402 19.66 2.26 -11.52
C LEU A 402 19.06 2.74 -12.84
N ARG A 403 18.26 1.90 -13.48
CA ARG A 403 17.53 2.22 -14.73
C ARG A 403 16.19 2.87 -14.42
N LEU A 404 16.25 4.06 -13.80
CA LEU A 404 15.05 4.81 -13.43
C LEU A 404 14.34 5.37 -14.65
N PRO A 405 12.98 5.38 -14.67
CA PRO A 405 12.23 6.14 -15.68
C PRO A 405 12.65 7.61 -15.66
N ALA A 406 12.91 8.19 -16.85
CA ALA A 406 13.42 9.56 -16.96
C ALA A 406 12.49 10.61 -16.30
N ALA A 407 11.16 10.37 -16.34
CA ALA A 407 10.18 11.24 -15.68
C ALA A 407 10.34 11.28 -14.16
N LEU A 408 10.89 10.22 -13.53
CA LEU A 408 10.99 10.06 -12.09
C LEU A 408 12.41 10.23 -11.57
N ALA A 409 13.42 10.17 -12.43
CA ALA A 409 14.83 10.24 -12.02
C ALA A 409 15.14 11.53 -11.21
N PRO A 410 15.85 11.40 -10.06
CA PRO A 410 16.27 12.55 -9.27
C PRO A 410 17.12 13.55 -10.07
N VAL A 411 17.96 13.02 -10.94
CA VAL A 411 18.77 13.81 -11.89
C VAL A 411 18.41 13.33 -13.30
N ARG A 412 17.77 14.17 -14.09
CA ARG A 412 17.31 13.83 -15.44
C ARG A 412 18.41 13.98 -16.49
N VAL A 413 19.25 14.98 -16.33
CA VAL A 413 20.34 15.30 -17.24
C VAL A 413 21.52 15.83 -16.43
N ALA A 414 22.72 15.38 -16.75
CA ALA A 414 23.97 15.94 -16.23
C ALA A 414 24.83 16.38 -17.42
N VAL A 415 25.29 17.63 -17.40
CA VAL A 415 26.23 18.17 -18.38
C VAL A 415 27.60 18.28 -17.75
N MET A 416 28.54 17.49 -18.23
CA MET A 416 29.89 17.42 -17.65
C MET A 416 30.94 17.73 -18.72
N PRO A 417 31.99 18.51 -18.38
CA PRO A 417 33.11 18.70 -19.28
C PRO A 417 33.93 17.39 -19.38
N LEU A 418 34.36 17.03 -20.56
CA LEU A 418 35.19 15.84 -20.77
C LEU A 418 36.54 15.95 -20.01
N VAL A 419 37.13 17.15 -19.99
CA VAL A 419 38.33 17.47 -19.21
C VAL A 419 38.20 18.88 -18.61
N ARG A 420 38.94 19.15 -17.51
CA ARG A 420 38.92 20.48 -16.82
C ARG A 420 39.86 21.49 -17.45
N LYS A 421 39.92 21.56 -18.79
CA LYS A 421 40.76 22.52 -19.53
C LYS A 421 40.14 22.85 -20.89
N ASP A 422 40.76 23.69 -21.63
CA ASP A 422 40.39 24.03 -23.01
C ASP A 422 39.00 24.69 -23.15
N GLY A 423 38.54 25.44 -22.12
CA GLY A 423 37.22 26.11 -22.10
C GLY A 423 36.03 25.19 -22.00
N LEU A 424 36.22 23.86 -21.75
CA LEU A 424 35.12 22.90 -21.66
C LEU A 424 34.26 23.06 -20.41
N PRO A 425 34.81 23.42 -19.22
CA PRO A 425 33.99 23.72 -18.04
C PRO A 425 33.03 24.89 -18.28
N GLU A 426 33.50 25.97 -18.88
CA GLU A 426 32.70 27.15 -19.19
C GLU A 426 31.63 26.84 -20.23
N LYS A 427 31.96 26.03 -21.23
CA LYS A 427 30.99 25.57 -22.23
C LYS A 427 29.93 24.67 -21.61
N ALA A 428 30.28 23.77 -20.69
CA ALA A 428 29.30 22.92 -19.96
C ALA A 428 28.35 23.78 -19.15
N LEU A 429 28.86 24.80 -18.41
CA LEU A 429 28.01 25.74 -17.68
C LEU A 429 27.08 26.55 -18.59
N SER A 430 27.56 27.00 -19.75
CA SER A 430 26.75 27.70 -20.73
C SER A 430 25.59 26.84 -21.25
N LEU A 431 25.81 25.55 -21.47
CA LEU A 431 24.76 24.62 -21.90
C LEU A 431 23.68 24.42 -20.83
N ILE A 432 24.04 24.44 -19.55
CA ILE A 432 23.07 24.35 -18.45
C ILE A 432 22.13 25.57 -18.50
N HIS A 433 22.65 26.76 -18.68
CA HIS A 433 21.85 28.00 -18.78
C HIS A 433 20.91 28.00 -20.02
N ILE A 434 21.29 27.36 -21.09
CA ILE A 434 20.43 27.25 -22.29
C ILE A 434 19.28 26.26 -22.04
N SER A 435 19.51 25.20 -21.30
CA SER A 435 18.51 24.14 -21.00
C SER A 435 17.57 24.47 -19.84
N GLU A 436 17.82 25.56 -19.09
CA GLU A 436 16.89 26.11 -18.11
C GLU A 436 16.21 27.39 -18.67
N PRO A 437 15.29 27.30 -19.63
CA PRO A 437 14.53 28.47 -20.02
C PRO A 437 13.61 28.85 -18.87
N THR A 438 13.86 30.01 -18.27
CA THR A 438 13.00 30.65 -17.29
C THR A 438 12.86 29.95 -15.94
N ARG A 439 13.90 29.98 -15.09
CA ARG A 439 13.66 30.19 -13.68
C ARG A 439 13.18 31.63 -13.53
N PRO A 440 11.97 31.89 -12.98
CA PRO A 440 11.64 33.24 -12.55
C PRO A 440 12.70 33.64 -11.53
N GLU A 441 13.34 34.78 -11.73
CA GLU A 441 14.20 35.40 -10.71
C GLU A 441 13.37 35.46 -9.41
N PRO A 442 13.93 35.09 -8.25
CA PRO A 442 13.22 35.26 -6.99
C PRO A 442 12.95 36.73 -6.80
N ILE A 443 11.69 37.08 -6.69
CA ILE A 443 11.21 38.43 -6.34
C ILE A 443 11.58 38.73 -4.91
#